data_4692b7b158190e4a8c287aeae2fd016b
#
_entry.id   4692b7b158190e4a8c287aeae2fd016b
#
_cell.length_a   1.000
_cell.length_b   1.000
_cell.length_c   1.000
_cell.angle_alpha   90.00
_cell.angle_beta   90.00
_cell.angle_gamma   90.00
#
_symmetry.space_group_name_H-M   'P 1'
#
loop_
_entity.id
_entity.type
_entity.pdbx_description
1 polymer ?
#
loop_
_entity_poly.entity_id
_entity_poly.type
_entity_poly.pdbx_seq_one_letter_code
_entity_poly.pdbx_strand_id
1 'polypeptide(L)'
;MKYLKERLVVVCIFTLILLVGIKYCNDKNGYYLDEVYTYILSNSEYAPWITDLREGNITNTVISQQELFDIVTVDENDNFNFGSVYFNQTKDVHPPLYYFFIHAISSIFTNSFSKWIGLGFNLTVYAATLFVLYQIINRFFGTREQAVLITVIYGLSNIGLSTLMFIRMYMLLTFFTLLLTYFILSHMQSPQPKLYVAIAITIFCGMLTQYYFVIYAFLVCFSYDIYLLVCKKYKELLTFSVSALSGVISMMLLFPHFITQLSLQETVSMDKTVRNAQAVDKWLSRIVLMSSEVEKDIHIVTFIFVLLVVGMVIVSIKRKVIFRKYMKLLVVIVPAFVAYLVICIIAPYVTNRYVYHLVPVMLLVIAFLLCIQPEIVKHKMFNYCAIGIVVLISVHFLRDVKPDYVYDHSEFNYEIAEHSEAPCIFITENEAPAISCALPQLLNFDEILFVNETNLKMAETFLQEYPENMEIVIFTANAYTKVNPEDIFATLQLQGYNQNKHIYENEFVSAYILQK
;
A
#
# COMPACT_ATOMS: atom_id res chain seq x y z
N MET A 1 41.48 -3.12 -6.05
CA MET A 1 41.14 -1.78 -5.59
C MET A 1 39.97 -1.15 -6.37
N LYS A 2 39.96 -1.06 -7.72
CA LYS A 2 38.89 -0.47 -8.51
C LYS A 2 37.51 -1.12 -8.22
N TYR A 3 37.43 -2.46 -8.27
CA TYR A 3 36.18 -3.21 -8.04
C TYR A 3 35.62 -3.03 -6.61
N LEU A 4 36.47 -2.89 -5.60
CA LEU A 4 36.06 -2.63 -4.22
C LEU A 4 35.49 -1.21 -4.06
N LYS A 5 36.12 -0.20 -4.68
CA LYS A 5 35.63 1.18 -4.70
C LYS A 5 34.27 1.29 -5.34
N GLU A 6 34.05 0.59 -6.47
CA GLU A 6 32.77 0.59 -7.17
C GLU A 6 31.63 -0.06 -6.36
N ARG A 7 31.91 -1.14 -5.64
CA ARG A 7 30.95 -1.75 -4.70
C ARG A 7 30.63 -0.81 -3.55
N LEU A 8 31.64 -0.17 -2.98
CA LEU A 8 31.45 0.77 -1.88
C LEU A 8 30.52 1.93 -2.29
N VAL A 9 30.70 2.49 -3.50
CA VAL A 9 29.83 3.54 -4.03
C VAL A 9 28.37 3.07 -4.11
N VAL A 10 28.10 1.86 -4.59
CA VAL A 10 26.74 1.30 -4.64
C VAL A 10 26.15 1.20 -3.23
N VAL A 11 26.91 0.65 -2.27
CA VAL A 11 26.48 0.54 -0.87
C VAL A 11 26.16 1.93 -0.28
N CYS A 12 27.04 2.92 -0.49
CA CYS A 12 26.81 4.28 0.00
C CYS A 12 25.52 4.89 -0.58
N ILE A 13 25.25 4.69 -1.87
CA ILE A 13 24.02 5.20 -2.51
C ILE A 13 22.77 4.52 -1.92
N PHE A 14 22.79 3.20 -1.75
CA PHE A 14 21.70 2.49 -1.10
C PHE A 14 21.48 2.97 0.34
N THR A 15 22.54 3.17 1.10
CA THR A 15 22.46 3.72 2.45
C THR A 15 21.83 5.12 2.45
N LEU A 16 22.20 5.99 1.51
CA LEU A 16 21.58 7.32 1.38
C LEU A 16 20.09 7.25 1.09
N ILE A 17 19.65 6.37 0.17
CA ILE A 17 18.22 6.18 -0.12
C ILE A 17 17.48 5.73 1.14
N LEU A 18 18.04 4.77 1.89
CA LEU A 18 17.44 4.29 3.13
C LEU A 18 17.40 5.37 4.22
N LEU A 19 18.43 6.20 4.33
CA LEU A 19 18.43 7.33 5.28
C LEU A 19 17.35 8.36 4.95
N VAL A 20 17.11 8.64 3.66
CA VAL A 20 15.98 9.48 3.24
C VAL A 20 14.64 8.82 3.61
N GLY A 21 14.49 7.51 3.37
CA GLY A 21 13.31 6.75 3.80
C GLY A 21 13.09 6.84 5.32
N ILE A 22 14.14 6.64 6.13
CA ILE A 22 14.09 6.77 7.60
C ILE A 22 13.68 8.18 8.02
N LYS A 23 14.19 9.22 7.33
CA LYS A 23 13.77 10.60 7.61
C LYS A 23 12.26 10.75 7.48
N TYR A 24 11.66 10.34 6.36
CA TYR A 24 10.21 10.41 6.18
C TYR A 24 9.45 9.53 7.19
N CYS A 25 9.97 8.36 7.55
CA CYS A 25 9.41 7.54 8.63
C CYS A 25 9.37 8.29 9.98
N ASN A 26 10.41 9.06 10.29
CA ASN A 26 10.42 9.92 11.49
C ASN A 26 9.38 11.03 11.40
N ASP A 27 9.28 11.69 10.24
CA ASP A 27 8.38 12.82 10.00
C ASP A 27 6.89 12.42 10.07
N LYS A 28 6.55 11.13 9.94
CA LYS A 28 5.17 10.63 10.06
C LYS A 28 4.68 10.69 11.51
N ASN A 29 3.65 11.50 11.77
CA ASN A 29 3.06 11.69 13.10
C ASN A 29 1.56 11.38 13.16
N GLY A 30 1.01 10.72 12.14
CA GLY A 30 -0.38 10.32 12.06
C GLY A 30 -0.54 9.02 11.26
N TYR A 31 -1.74 8.48 11.30
CA TYR A 31 -2.13 7.26 10.59
C TYR A 31 -3.25 7.57 9.60
N TYR A 32 -3.20 6.91 8.45
CA TYR A 32 -4.37 6.80 7.59
C TYR A 32 -5.29 5.68 8.12
N LEU A 33 -6.59 5.82 7.90
CA LEU A 33 -7.61 4.85 8.30
C LEU A 33 -7.21 3.38 8.06
N ASP A 34 -6.78 3.07 6.84
CA ASP A 34 -6.39 1.70 6.47
C ASP A 34 -5.17 1.19 7.26
N GLU A 35 -4.32 2.08 7.79
CA GLU A 35 -3.15 1.70 8.60
C GLU A 35 -3.59 1.26 9.99
N VAL A 36 -4.58 1.95 10.56
CA VAL A 36 -5.19 1.54 11.83
C VAL A 36 -5.88 0.18 11.67
N TYR A 37 -6.62 -0.02 10.56
CA TYR A 37 -7.18 -1.34 10.23
C TYR A 37 -6.11 -2.43 10.10
N THR A 38 -4.90 -2.10 9.66
CA THR A 38 -3.81 -3.08 9.63
C THR A 38 -3.49 -3.59 11.03
N TYR A 39 -3.42 -2.71 12.04
CA TYR A 39 -3.17 -3.11 13.42
C TYR A 39 -4.36 -3.87 14.02
N ILE A 40 -5.59 -3.38 13.82
CA ILE A 40 -6.80 -4.07 14.29
C ILE A 40 -6.86 -5.49 13.72
N LEU A 41 -6.74 -5.64 12.40
CA LEU A 41 -6.82 -6.95 11.74
C LEU A 41 -5.66 -7.90 12.08
N SER A 42 -4.50 -7.33 12.46
CA SER A 42 -3.34 -8.12 12.86
C SER A 42 -3.39 -8.53 14.32
N ASN A 43 -3.92 -7.68 15.21
CA ASN A 43 -3.64 -7.79 16.64
C ASN A 43 -4.89 -8.06 17.49
N SER A 44 -6.10 -7.66 17.07
CA SER A 44 -7.31 -7.92 17.87
C SER A 44 -7.64 -9.42 17.91
N GLU A 45 -7.93 -9.94 19.10
CA GLU A 45 -8.17 -11.35 19.33
C GLU A 45 -9.56 -11.78 18.84
N TYR A 46 -9.61 -12.44 17.66
CA TYR A 46 -10.83 -12.89 16.98
C TYR A 46 -11.93 -11.82 16.83
N ALA A 47 -11.53 -10.55 16.79
CA ALA A 47 -12.41 -9.39 16.69
C ALA A 47 -11.90 -8.43 15.59
N PRO A 48 -12.16 -8.69 14.28
CA PRO A 48 -11.55 -7.97 13.16
C PRO A 48 -11.97 -6.50 13.05
N TRP A 49 -13.06 -6.12 13.73
CA TRP A 49 -13.62 -4.77 13.69
C TRP A 49 -13.85 -4.22 15.09
N ILE A 50 -13.60 -2.94 15.30
CA ILE A 50 -13.80 -2.30 16.60
C ILE A 50 -15.24 -2.42 17.11
N THR A 51 -16.22 -2.47 16.19
CA THR A 51 -17.63 -2.62 16.51
C THR A 51 -18.01 -4.00 17.00
N ASP A 52 -17.15 -5.00 16.77
CA ASP A 52 -17.39 -6.40 17.16
C ASP A 52 -16.97 -6.67 18.62
N LEU A 53 -16.30 -5.71 19.28
CA LEU A 53 -15.90 -5.86 20.68
C LEU A 53 -17.07 -6.17 21.62
N ARG A 54 -18.29 -5.73 21.31
CA ARG A 54 -19.48 -5.87 22.15
C ARG A 54 -20.68 -6.31 21.32
N GLU A 55 -20.66 -7.53 20.83
CA GLU A 55 -21.81 -8.12 20.09
C GLU A 55 -22.42 -7.18 19.02
N GLY A 56 -21.53 -6.44 18.35
CA GLY A 56 -21.86 -5.63 17.16
C GLY A 56 -22.30 -4.19 17.45
N ASN A 57 -22.30 -3.71 18.69
CA ASN A 57 -22.62 -2.30 18.94
C ASN A 57 -21.90 -1.73 20.18
N ILE A 58 -21.08 -0.70 19.96
CA ILE A 58 -20.41 0.07 21.02
C ILE A 58 -21.17 1.35 21.39
N THR A 59 -22.18 1.72 20.65
CA THR A 59 -22.97 2.95 20.87
C THR A 59 -23.74 2.88 22.19
N ASN A 60 -23.78 3.98 22.92
CA ASN A 60 -24.37 4.13 24.25
C ASN A 60 -23.65 3.28 25.31
N THR A 61 -22.32 3.18 25.22
CA THR A 61 -21.47 2.52 26.20
C THR A 61 -20.25 3.37 26.53
N VAL A 62 -19.70 3.19 27.74
CA VAL A 62 -18.38 3.69 28.10
C VAL A 62 -17.37 2.57 27.81
N ILE A 63 -16.27 2.91 27.12
CA ILE A 63 -15.19 2.01 26.80
C ILE A 63 -13.91 2.57 27.41
N SER A 64 -13.17 1.71 28.10
CA SER A 64 -11.89 2.08 28.69
C SER A 64 -10.78 2.20 27.62
N GLN A 65 -9.75 2.98 27.95
CA GLN A 65 -8.51 3.05 27.16
C GLN A 65 -7.94 1.64 26.89
N GLN A 66 -7.92 0.77 27.92
CA GLN A 66 -7.35 -0.57 27.80
C GLN A 66 -8.11 -1.42 26.77
N GLU A 67 -9.44 -1.38 26.76
CA GLU A 67 -10.24 -2.11 25.76
C GLU A 67 -9.93 -1.63 24.33
N LEU A 68 -9.70 -0.33 24.11
CA LEU A 68 -9.28 0.20 22.80
C LEU A 68 -7.83 -0.16 22.46
N PHE A 69 -6.97 -0.20 23.45
CA PHE A 69 -5.55 -0.51 23.28
C PHE A 69 -5.35 -2.00 22.90
N ASP A 70 -6.13 -2.89 23.52
CA ASP A 70 -6.06 -4.33 23.27
C ASP A 70 -6.43 -4.72 21.82
N ILE A 71 -7.25 -3.91 21.12
CA ILE A 71 -7.57 -4.21 19.72
C ILE A 71 -6.46 -3.88 18.73
N VAL A 72 -5.49 -3.05 19.10
CA VAL A 72 -4.37 -2.64 18.22
C VAL A 72 -3.02 -3.17 18.67
N THR A 73 -2.96 -3.83 19.83
CA THR A 73 -1.74 -4.39 20.41
C THR A 73 -1.85 -5.90 20.58
N VAL A 74 -0.76 -6.54 20.92
CA VAL A 74 -0.67 -7.95 21.32
C VAL A 74 -0.19 -8.00 22.75
N ASP A 75 -0.86 -8.73 23.62
CA ASP A 75 -0.41 -9.03 24.98
C ASP A 75 0.42 -10.33 25.04
N GLU A 76 0.89 -10.70 26.24
CA GLU A 76 1.70 -11.92 26.42
C GLU A 76 0.90 -13.22 26.16
N ASN A 77 -0.43 -13.20 26.30
CA ASN A 77 -1.29 -14.37 26.13
C ASN A 77 -1.57 -14.63 24.64
N ASP A 78 -1.59 -13.56 23.83
CA ASP A 78 -1.92 -13.61 22.40
C ASP A 78 -0.69 -13.67 21.48
N ASN A 79 0.50 -13.77 22.05
CA ASN A 79 1.74 -13.85 21.31
C ASN A 79 1.70 -14.95 20.23
N PHE A 80 1.99 -14.54 18.98
CA PHE A 80 2.03 -15.42 17.81
C PHE A 80 0.73 -16.20 17.56
N ASN A 81 -0.42 -15.65 17.97
CA ASN A 81 -1.74 -16.23 17.70
C ASN A 81 -2.15 -16.00 16.23
N PHE A 82 -1.44 -16.65 15.30
CA PHE A 82 -1.74 -16.57 13.86
C PHE A 82 -3.13 -17.12 13.52
N GLY A 83 -3.76 -17.89 14.38
CA GLY A 83 -5.14 -18.36 14.24
C GLY A 83 -6.13 -17.20 14.30
N SER A 84 -5.92 -16.25 15.22
CA SER A 84 -6.70 -15.01 15.31
C SER A 84 -6.53 -14.16 14.04
N VAL A 85 -5.29 -13.91 13.59
CA VAL A 85 -5.02 -13.16 12.36
C VAL A 85 -5.69 -13.82 11.15
N TYR A 86 -5.59 -15.14 11.03
CA TYR A 86 -6.26 -15.89 9.96
C TYR A 86 -7.78 -15.68 10.01
N PHE A 87 -8.39 -15.82 11.18
CA PHE A 87 -9.81 -15.58 11.38
C PHE A 87 -10.22 -14.16 10.97
N ASN A 88 -9.50 -13.14 11.45
CA ASN A 88 -9.77 -11.74 11.14
C ASN A 88 -9.75 -11.51 9.62
N GLN A 89 -8.76 -12.11 8.92
CA GLN A 89 -8.66 -11.98 7.47
C GLN A 89 -9.78 -12.73 6.72
N THR A 90 -10.43 -13.73 7.29
CA THR A 90 -11.62 -14.34 6.67
C THR A 90 -12.82 -13.39 6.62
N LYS A 91 -12.82 -12.35 7.47
CA LYS A 91 -13.87 -11.31 7.57
C LYS A 91 -13.53 -10.03 6.81
N ASP A 92 -12.27 -9.86 6.37
CA ASP A 92 -11.79 -8.73 5.56
C ASP A 92 -11.75 -9.10 4.07
N VAL A 93 -11.32 -8.16 3.23
CA VAL A 93 -11.20 -8.31 1.76
C VAL A 93 -9.76 -8.54 1.30
N HIS A 94 -8.81 -8.68 2.22
CA HIS A 94 -7.38 -8.80 1.92
C HIS A 94 -6.80 -10.14 2.37
N PRO A 95 -5.80 -10.69 1.64
CA PRO A 95 -5.10 -11.89 2.05
C PRO A 95 -4.21 -11.69 3.28
N PRO A 96 -3.85 -12.76 4.03
CA PRO A 96 -3.33 -12.67 5.39
C PRO A 96 -1.83 -12.40 5.53
N LEU A 97 -0.98 -12.52 4.48
CA LEU A 97 0.47 -12.60 4.65
C LEU A 97 1.09 -11.35 5.29
N TYR A 98 0.66 -10.16 4.89
CA TYR A 98 1.17 -8.91 5.45
C TYR A 98 0.82 -8.80 6.94
N TYR A 99 -0.39 -9.15 7.30
CA TYR A 99 -0.91 -9.10 8.67
C TYR A 99 -0.22 -10.12 9.58
N PHE A 100 0.17 -11.29 9.06
CA PHE A 100 1.01 -12.24 9.80
C PHE A 100 2.37 -11.63 10.17
N PHE A 101 3.00 -10.85 9.27
CA PHE A 101 4.25 -10.19 9.60
C PHE A 101 4.06 -9.09 10.64
N ILE A 102 3.00 -8.28 10.53
CA ILE A 102 2.71 -7.24 11.52
C ILE A 102 2.45 -7.87 12.89
N HIS A 103 1.60 -8.90 12.96
CA HIS A 103 1.34 -9.64 14.21
C HIS A 103 2.61 -10.25 14.83
N ALA A 104 3.45 -10.88 14.00
CA ALA A 104 4.72 -11.44 14.48
C ALA A 104 5.64 -10.40 15.10
N ILE A 105 5.71 -9.19 14.50
CA ILE A 105 6.50 -8.08 15.05
C ILE A 105 5.83 -7.52 16.31
N SER A 106 4.50 -7.35 16.33
CA SER A 106 3.74 -6.93 17.52
C SER A 106 3.90 -7.91 18.66
N SER A 107 3.98 -9.23 18.38
CA SER A 107 4.23 -10.28 19.38
C SER A 107 5.64 -10.22 19.99
N ILE A 108 6.62 -9.62 19.28
CA ILE A 108 7.96 -9.36 19.84
C ILE A 108 7.95 -8.07 20.69
N PHE A 109 7.13 -7.09 20.31
CA PHE A 109 6.98 -5.80 20.99
C PHE A 109 5.59 -5.70 21.61
N THR A 110 5.29 -6.57 22.57
CA THR A 110 3.99 -6.64 23.26
C THR A 110 3.60 -5.31 23.89
N ASN A 111 2.30 -5.07 24.01
CA ASN A 111 1.75 -3.86 24.59
C ASN A 111 2.30 -2.57 23.93
N SER A 112 2.48 -2.60 22.59
CA SER A 112 3.02 -1.47 21.86
C SER A 112 2.19 -1.17 20.61
N PHE A 113 1.57 0.00 20.56
CA PHE A 113 0.98 0.57 19.36
C PHE A 113 1.94 1.63 18.80
N SER A 114 2.73 1.24 17.79
CA SER A 114 3.78 2.09 17.26
C SER A 114 3.86 2.03 15.74
N LYS A 115 3.99 3.20 15.09
CA LYS A 115 4.26 3.29 13.64
C LYS A 115 5.48 2.48 13.20
N TRP A 116 6.46 2.29 14.11
CA TRP A 116 7.70 1.59 13.80
C TRP A 116 7.55 0.09 13.59
N ILE A 117 6.48 -0.52 14.10
CA ILE A 117 6.15 -1.92 13.81
C ILE A 117 5.91 -2.08 12.31
N GLY A 118 5.01 -1.29 11.73
CA GLY A 118 4.71 -1.33 10.29
C GLY A 118 5.79 -0.72 9.42
N LEU A 119 6.31 0.47 9.78
CA LEU A 119 7.35 1.15 9.00
C LEU A 119 8.69 0.42 9.04
N GLY A 120 9.08 -0.20 10.14
CA GLY A 120 10.31 -1.00 10.23
C GLY A 120 10.26 -2.23 9.32
N PHE A 121 9.10 -2.90 9.25
CA PHE A 121 8.86 -3.97 8.28
C PHE A 121 8.92 -3.45 6.84
N ASN A 122 8.16 -2.39 6.53
CA ASN A 122 8.15 -1.80 5.19
C ASN A 122 9.55 -1.33 4.76
N LEU A 123 10.35 -0.74 5.66
CA LEU A 123 11.72 -0.30 5.37
C LEU A 123 12.63 -1.49 5.00
N THR A 124 12.46 -2.61 5.69
CA THR A 124 13.20 -3.85 5.39
C THR A 124 12.83 -4.39 4.00
N VAL A 125 11.53 -4.45 3.71
CA VAL A 125 11.02 -4.88 2.39
C VAL A 125 11.40 -3.89 1.30
N TYR A 126 11.41 -2.59 1.58
CA TYR A 126 11.85 -1.55 0.66
C TYR A 126 13.32 -1.73 0.27
N ALA A 127 14.22 -1.98 1.24
CA ALA A 127 15.62 -2.26 0.97
C ALA A 127 15.79 -3.51 0.05
N ALA A 128 15.02 -4.57 0.32
CA ALA A 128 15.00 -5.78 -0.52
C ALA A 128 14.46 -5.49 -1.92
N THR A 129 13.42 -4.66 -2.03
CA THR A 129 12.82 -4.22 -3.30
C THR A 129 13.82 -3.45 -4.16
N LEU A 130 14.53 -2.49 -3.59
CA LEU A 130 15.59 -1.72 -4.27
C LEU A 130 16.72 -2.65 -4.74
N PHE A 131 17.10 -3.61 -3.90
CA PHE A 131 18.14 -4.59 -4.27
C PHE A 131 17.70 -5.47 -5.44
N VAL A 132 16.46 -5.99 -5.44
CA VAL A 132 15.94 -6.79 -6.55
C VAL A 132 15.84 -5.97 -7.83
N LEU A 133 15.36 -4.73 -7.78
CA LEU A 133 15.31 -3.83 -8.92
C LEU A 133 16.70 -3.58 -9.51
N TYR A 134 17.68 -3.26 -8.66
CA TYR A 134 19.09 -3.11 -9.06
C TYR A 134 19.60 -4.38 -9.75
N GLN A 135 19.34 -5.56 -9.18
CA GLN A 135 19.80 -6.84 -9.75
C GLN A 135 19.15 -7.15 -11.11
N ILE A 136 17.85 -6.83 -11.28
CA ILE A 136 17.19 -7.00 -12.57
C ILE A 136 17.90 -6.18 -13.65
N ILE A 137 18.16 -4.91 -13.40
CA ILE A 137 18.76 -4.02 -14.39
C ILE A 137 20.21 -4.41 -14.65
N ASN A 138 21.01 -4.56 -13.60
CA ASN A 138 22.44 -4.87 -13.70
C ASN A 138 22.71 -6.23 -14.39
N ARG A 139 21.83 -7.20 -14.19
CA ARG A 139 22.03 -8.56 -14.73
C ARG A 139 21.46 -8.75 -16.13
N PHE A 140 20.32 -8.10 -16.46
CA PHE A 140 19.57 -8.43 -17.67
C PHE A 140 19.51 -7.31 -18.69
N PHE A 141 19.63 -6.04 -18.29
CA PHE A 141 19.29 -4.92 -19.16
C PHE A 141 20.36 -3.84 -19.28
N GLY A 142 21.30 -3.72 -18.36
CA GLY A 142 22.16 -2.56 -18.37
C GLY A 142 23.51 -2.72 -17.72
N THR A 143 24.13 -1.57 -17.54
CA THR A 143 25.36 -1.43 -16.77
C THR A 143 25.01 -1.19 -15.29
N ARG A 144 26.04 -1.27 -14.44
CA ARG A 144 25.91 -0.96 -13.01
C ARG A 144 25.43 0.47 -12.78
N GLU A 145 25.94 1.42 -13.54
CA GLU A 145 25.60 2.85 -13.43
C GLU A 145 24.11 3.07 -13.76
N GLN A 146 23.61 2.42 -14.80
CA GLN A 146 22.19 2.45 -15.17
C GLN A 146 21.32 1.81 -14.10
N ALA A 147 21.76 0.69 -13.51
CA ALA A 147 21.05 0.04 -12.42
C ALA A 147 20.96 0.94 -11.18
N VAL A 148 22.08 1.59 -10.81
CA VAL A 148 22.09 2.58 -9.72
C VAL A 148 21.15 3.74 -10.02
N LEU A 149 21.23 4.35 -11.21
CA LEU A 149 20.41 5.49 -11.60
C LEU A 149 18.91 5.19 -11.47
N ILE A 150 18.44 4.07 -12.02
CA ILE A 150 17.02 3.72 -12.00
C ILE A 150 16.56 3.35 -10.58
N THR A 151 17.44 2.71 -9.80
CA THR A 151 17.16 2.42 -8.39
C THR A 151 17.03 3.70 -7.57
N VAL A 152 17.87 4.72 -7.81
CA VAL A 152 17.75 6.06 -7.20
C VAL A 152 16.45 6.74 -7.62
N ILE A 153 16.11 6.72 -8.93
CA ILE A 153 14.88 7.30 -9.46
C ILE A 153 13.66 6.70 -8.74
N TYR A 154 13.57 5.38 -8.67
CA TYR A 154 12.46 4.73 -7.96
C TYR A 154 12.50 5.00 -6.46
N GLY A 155 13.65 4.77 -5.84
CA GLY A 155 13.79 4.85 -4.39
C GLY A 155 13.52 6.24 -3.81
N LEU A 156 13.87 7.31 -4.52
CA LEU A 156 13.64 8.69 -4.06
C LEU A 156 12.40 9.34 -4.70
N SER A 157 11.63 8.61 -5.51
CA SER A 157 10.38 9.12 -6.08
C SER A 157 9.26 9.17 -5.03
N ASN A 158 8.27 10.04 -5.28
CA ASN A 158 7.04 10.07 -4.49
C ASN A 158 6.43 8.66 -4.34
N ILE A 159 6.32 7.91 -5.43
CA ILE A 159 5.72 6.56 -5.41
C ILE A 159 6.53 5.59 -4.55
N GLY A 160 7.86 5.57 -4.70
CA GLY A 160 8.71 4.69 -3.90
C GLY A 160 8.60 4.98 -2.41
N LEU A 161 8.64 6.27 -2.05
CA LEU A 161 8.53 6.73 -0.67
C LEU A 161 7.09 6.61 -0.13
N SER A 162 6.05 6.95 -0.91
CA SER A 162 4.65 6.74 -0.51
C SER A 162 4.34 5.26 -0.26
N THR A 163 4.89 4.37 -1.10
CA THR A 163 4.73 2.92 -0.89
C THR A 163 5.41 2.45 0.41
N LEU A 164 6.57 3.02 0.76
CA LEU A 164 7.26 2.79 2.03
C LEU A 164 6.44 3.29 3.22
N MET A 165 5.91 4.53 3.10
CA MET A 165 5.22 5.22 4.21
C MET A 165 3.88 4.60 4.56
N PHE A 166 3.24 3.91 3.63
CA PHE A 166 1.93 3.32 3.83
C PHE A 166 2.04 1.98 4.56
N ILE A 167 1.59 1.92 5.82
CA ILE A 167 1.60 0.71 6.65
C ILE A 167 0.50 -0.26 6.17
N ARG A 168 0.67 -0.71 4.92
CA ARG A 168 -0.19 -1.66 4.21
C ARG A 168 0.66 -2.55 3.32
N MET A 169 0.07 -3.58 2.77
CA MET A 169 0.71 -4.63 1.98
C MET A 169 1.40 -4.17 0.67
N TYR A 170 1.29 -2.90 0.26
CA TYR A 170 1.73 -2.48 -1.08
C TYR A 170 3.25 -2.54 -1.30
N MET A 171 4.06 -2.29 -0.26
CA MET A 171 5.53 -2.46 -0.37
C MET A 171 5.89 -3.94 -0.55
N LEU A 172 5.24 -4.83 0.19
CA LEU A 172 5.44 -6.28 0.06
C LEU A 172 4.95 -6.80 -1.30
N LEU A 173 3.82 -6.28 -1.80
CA LEU A 173 3.31 -6.54 -3.14
C LEU A 173 4.33 -6.14 -4.23
N THR A 174 4.93 -4.96 -4.09
CA THR A 174 5.97 -4.47 -5.01
C THR A 174 7.20 -5.38 -5.02
N PHE A 175 7.62 -5.83 -3.85
CA PHE A 175 8.72 -6.78 -3.72
C PHE A 175 8.43 -8.09 -4.46
N PHE A 176 7.27 -8.72 -4.25
CA PHE A 176 6.94 -9.97 -4.93
C PHE A 176 6.74 -9.80 -6.43
N THR A 177 6.22 -8.65 -6.88
CA THR A 177 6.10 -8.31 -8.30
C THR A 177 7.48 -8.27 -8.98
N LEU A 178 8.44 -7.59 -8.37
CA LEU A 178 9.82 -7.57 -8.87
C LEU A 178 10.53 -8.91 -8.74
N LEU A 179 10.28 -9.64 -7.65
CA LEU A 179 10.90 -10.95 -7.43
C LEU A 179 10.44 -11.98 -8.47
N LEU A 180 9.14 -12.00 -8.80
CA LEU A 180 8.60 -12.83 -9.89
C LEU A 180 9.25 -12.44 -11.23
N THR A 181 9.33 -11.14 -11.52
CA THR A 181 10.01 -10.61 -12.71
C THR A 181 11.46 -11.10 -12.77
N TYR A 182 12.19 -11.00 -11.67
CA TYR A 182 13.58 -11.45 -11.58
C TYR A 182 13.74 -12.96 -11.85
N PHE A 183 12.87 -13.79 -11.29
CA PHE A 183 12.96 -15.24 -11.47
C PHE A 183 12.57 -15.67 -12.88
N ILE A 184 11.55 -15.05 -13.49
CA ILE A 184 11.21 -15.31 -14.90
C ILE A 184 12.38 -14.92 -15.81
N LEU A 185 12.96 -13.74 -15.66
CA LEU A 185 14.14 -13.31 -16.44
C LEU A 185 15.35 -14.22 -16.21
N SER A 186 15.57 -14.67 -14.98
CA SER A 186 16.63 -15.63 -14.65
C SER A 186 16.41 -16.97 -15.33
N HIS A 187 15.17 -17.46 -15.34
CA HIS A 187 14.79 -18.72 -16.01
C HIS A 187 14.93 -18.59 -17.54
N MET A 188 14.55 -17.46 -18.13
CA MET A 188 14.78 -17.20 -19.55
C MET A 188 16.28 -17.24 -19.93
N GLN A 189 17.15 -16.82 -19.02
CA GLN A 189 18.60 -16.81 -19.25
C GLN A 189 19.22 -18.20 -19.10
N SER A 190 18.84 -18.92 -18.02
CA SER A 190 19.37 -20.25 -17.69
C SER A 190 18.36 -21.02 -16.85
N PRO A 191 17.55 -21.89 -17.46
CA PRO A 191 16.59 -22.72 -16.74
C PRO A 191 17.30 -23.61 -15.71
N GLN A 192 16.84 -23.55 -14.46
CA GLN A 192 17.37 -24.35 -13.35
C GLN A 192 16.22 -24.84 -12.46
N PRO A 193 16.26 -26.09 -11.93
CA PRO A 193 15.18 -26.63 -11.10
C PRO A 193 14.77 -25.74 -9.93
N LYS A 194 15.72 -25.09 -9.25
CA LYS A 194 15.48 -24.18 -8.14
C LYS A 194 14.60 -22.96 -8.52
N LEU A 195 14.64 -22.53 -9.79
CA LEU A 195 13.87 -21.38 -10.24
C LEU A 195 12.38 -21.72 -10.35
N TYR A 196 12.03 -22.95 -10.69
CA TYR A 196 10.64 -23.40 -10.68
C TYR A 196 10.05 -23.31 -9.26
N VAL A 197 10.80 -23.80 -8.26
CA VAL A 197 10.38 -23.72 -6.84
C VAL A 197 10.29 -22.25 -6.39
N ALA A 198 11.28 -21.42 -6.75
CA ALA A 198 11.28 -20.00 -6.40
C ALA A 198 10.09 -19.26 -7.02
N ILE A 199 9.71 -19.57 -8.27
CA ILE A 199 8.54 -18.99 -8.95
C ILE A 199 7.25 -19.42 -8.23
N ALA A 200 7.09 -20.72 -7.92
CA ALA A 200 5.92 -21.22 -7.20
C ALA A 200 5.74 -20.54 -5.83
N ILE A 201 6.81 -20.45 -5.04
CA ILE A 201 6.80 -19.77 -3.73
C ILE A 201 6.49 -18.28 -3.89
N THR A 202 7.06 -17.61 -4.91
CA THR A 202 6.81 -16.19 -5.14
C THR A 202 5.35 -15.92 -5.52
N ILE A 203 4.76 -16.78 -6.35
CA ILE A 203 3.33 -16.69 -6.72
C ILE A 203 2.46 -16.94 -5.49
N PHE A 204 2.74 -17.97 -4.72
CA PHE A 204 2.05 -18.29 -3.47
C PHE A 204 2.06 -17.09 -2.50
N CYS A 205 3.25 -16.56 -2.18
CA CYS A 205 3.38 -15.43 -1.25
C CYS A 205 2.79 -14.13 -1.81
N GLY A 206 2.98 -13.84 -3.10
CA GLY A 206 2.43 -12.65 -3.74
C GLY A 206 0.91 -12.64 -3.74
N MET A 207 0.26 -13.78 -4.00
CA MET A 207 -1.20 -13.91 -3.93
C MET A 207 -1.72 -13.79 -2.48
N LEU A 208 -0.98 -14.30 -1.50
CA LEU A 208 -1.29 -14.12 -0.07
C LEU A 208 -1.03 -12.70 0.43
N THR A 209 -0.39 -11.84 -0.38
CA THR A 209 -0.14 -10.43 -0.03
C THR A 209 -1.29 -9.54 -0.52
N GLN A 210 -1.69 -9.64 -1.79
CA GLN A 210 -2.72 -8.76 -2.37
C GLN A 210 -3.25 -9.36 -3.69
N TYR A 211 -4.56 -9.27 -3.94
CA TYR A 211 -5.19 -9.85 -5.13
C TYR A 211 -4.81 -9.17 -6.44
N TYR A 212 -4.40 -7.91 -6.43
CA TYR A 212 -3.86 -7.26 -7.65
C TYR A 212 -2.59 -7.91 -8.18
N PHE A 213 -1.85 -8.65 -7.34
CA PHE A 213 -0.72 -9.47 -7.78
C PHE A 213 -1.13 -10.52 -8.83
N VAL A 214 -2.33 -11.10 -8.69
CA VAL A 214 -2.85 -12.14 -9.59
C VAL A 214 -2.87 -11.64 -11.03
N ILE A 215 -3.26 -10.37 -11.25
CA ILE A 215 -3.38 -9.78 -12.60
C ILE A 215 -2.00 -9.75 -13.28
N TYR A 216 -1.00 -9.23 -12.58
CA TYR A 216 0.37 -9.18 -13.13
C TYR A 216 0.96 -10.59 -13.27
N ALA A 217 0.84 -11.43 -12.25
CA ALA A 217 1.38 -12.78 -12.26
C ALA A 217 0.81 -13.63 -13.39
N PHE A 218 -0.52 -13.58 -13.59
CA PHE A 218 -1.16 -14.26 -14.73
C PHE A 218 -0.63 -13.76 -16.07
N LEU A 219 -0.62 -12.44 -16.28
CA LEU A 219 -0.21 -11.87 -17.56
C LEU A 219 1.28 -12.11 -17.86
N VAL A 220 2.16 -12.04 -16.87
CA VAL A 220 3.59 -12.25 -17.08
C VAL A 220 3.91 -13.73 -17.30
N CYS A 221 3.25 -14.64 -16.57
CA CYS A 221 3.40 -16.09 -16.79
C CYS A 221 2.87 -16.49 -18.17
N PHE A 222 1.68 -16.00 -18.55
CA PHE A 222 1.11 -16.24 -19.86
C PHE A 222 1.98 -15.71 -21.01
N SER A 223 2.52 -14.50 -20.86
CA SER A 223 3.47 -13.93 -21.83
C SER A 223 4.74 -14.79 -21.96
N TYR A 224 5.22 -15.34 -20.86
CA TYR A 224 6.38 -16.21 -20.85
C TYR A 224 6.05 -17.58 -21.45
N ASP A 225 4.88 -18.15 -21.20
CA ASP A 225 4.40 -19.38 -21.84
C ASP A 225 4.32 -19.24 -23.36
N ILE A 226 3.79 -18.10 -23.86
CA ILE A 226 3.81 -17.78 -25.30
C ILE A 226 5.24 -17.75 -25.84
N TYR A 227 6.16 -17.10 -25.11
CA TYR A 227 7.58 -17.09 -25.51
C TYR A 227 8.17 -18.50 -25.62
N LEU A 228 7.93 -19.37 -24.64
CA LEU A 228 8.40 -20.76 -24.64
C LEU A 228 7.79 -21.56 -25.78
N LEU A 229 6.49 -21.35 -26.06
CA LEU A 229 5.77 -21.99 -27.17
C LEU A 229 6.37 -21.59 -28.52
N VAL A 230 6.59 -20.29 -28.75
CA VAL A 230 7.21 -19.76 -29.98
C VAL A 230 8.64 -20.28 -30.16
N CYS A 231 9.37 -20.44 -29.06
CA CYS A 231 10.70 -21.04 -29.05
C CYS A 231 10.69 -22.58 -29.16
N LYS A 232 9.52 -23.22 -29.21
CA LYS A 232 9.31 -24.70 -29.27
C LYS A 232 9.92 -25.44 -28.07
N LYS A 233 9.95 -24.79 -26.88
CA LYS A 233 10.52 -25.33 -25.63
C LYS A 233 9.43 -26.00 -24.78
N TYR A 234 8.75 -27.00 -25.34
CA TYR A 234 7.55 -27.60 -24.76
C TYR A 234 7.75 -28.21 -23.36
N LYS A 235 8.93 -28.82 -23.10
CA LYS A 235 9.25 -29.35 -21.77
C LYS A 235 9.36 -28.26 -20.72
N GLU A 236 10.08 -27.17 -21.05
CA GLU A 236 10.23 -26.00 -20.17
C GLU A 236 8.87 -25.34 -19.94
N LEU A 237 8.04 -25.19 -21.00
CA LEU A 237 6.68 -24.68 -20.92
C LEU A 237 5.85 -25.46 -19.91
N LEU A 238 5.74 -26.79 -20.08
CA LEU A 238 4.95 -27.63 -19.18
C LEU A 238 5.43 -27.53 -17.72
N THR A 239 6.74 -27.63 -17.50
CA THR A 239 7.29 -27.58 -16.15
C THR A 239 7.09 -26.21 -15.50
N PHE A 240 7.21 -25.13 -16.26
CA PHE A 240 6.98 -23.77 -15.78
C PHE A 240 5.49 -23.56 -15.44
N SER A 241 4.57 -23.92 -16.34
CA SER A 241 3.12 -23.79 -16.11
C SER A 241 2.67 -24.61 -14.89
N VAL A 242 3.16 -25.86 -14.72
CA VAL A 242 2.89 -26.68 -13.53
C VAL A 242 3.43 -26.01 -12.27
N SER A 243 4.63 -25.43 -12.31
CA SER A 243 5.21 -24.70 -11.19
C SER A 243 4.37 -23.47 -10.82
N ALA A 244 3.98 -22.66 -11.80
CA ALA A 244 3.14 -21.49 -11.55
C ALA A 244 1.78 -21.88 -10.95
N LEU A 245 1.13 -22.89 -11.53
CA LEU A 245 -0.13 -23.42 -11.02
C LEU A 245 -0.01 -24.01 -9.62
N SER A 246 1.11 -24.66 -9.28
CA SER A 246 1.32 -25.19 -7.93
C SER A 246 1.33 -24.09 -6.88
N GLY A 247 1.90 -22.91 -7.18
CA GLY A 247 1.86 -21.73 -6.31
C GLY A 247 0.42 -21.24 -6.08
N VAL A 248 -0.37 -21.16 -7.15
CA VAL A 248 -1.80 -20.78 -7.09
C VAL A 248 -2.60 -21.79 -6.25
N ILE A 249 -2.45 -23.09 -6.54
CA ILE A 249 -3.18 -24.16 -5.83
C ILE A 249 -2.80 -24.16 -4.34
N SER A 250 -1.52 -24.01 -4.01
CA SER A 250 -1.06 -23.93 -2.60
C SER A 250 -1.70 -22.77 -1.85
N MET A 251 -1.83 -21.60 -2.50
CA MET A 251 -2.51 -20.44 -1.92
C MET A 251 -4.00 -20.73 -1.69
N MET A 252 -4.69 -21.31 -2.68
CA MET A 252 -6.12 -21.64 -2.56
C MET A 252 -6.39 -22.69 -1.48
N LEU A 253 -5.47 -23.63 -1.27
CA LEU A 253 -5.57 -24.64 -0.21
C LEU A 253 -5.32 -24.04 1.17
N LEU A 254 -4.36 -23.11 1.30
CA LEU A 254 -4.07 -22.45 2.59
C LEU A 254 -5.15 -21.43 2.96
N PHE A 255 -5.67 -20.68 1.99
CA PHE A 255 -6.64 -19.62 2.20
C PHE A 255 -7.85 -19.78 1.25
N PRO A 256 -8.72 -20.78 1.46
CA PRO A 256 -9.89 -21.07 0.59
C PRO A 256 -10.91 -19.92 0.59
N HIS A 257 -10.92 -19.06 1.63
CA HIS A 257 -11.74 -17.85 1.69
C HIS A 257 -11.48 -16.86 0.55
N PHE A 258 -10.37 -17.00 -0.17
CA PHE A 258 -10.09 -16.28 -1.41
C PHE A 258 -11.26 -16.34 -2.41
N ILE A 259 -11.90 -17.53 -2.58
CA ILE A 259 -13.01 -17.72 -3.52
C ILE A 259 -14.25 -16.93 -3.03
N THR A 260 -14.55 -17.00 -1.74
CA THR A 260 -15.69 -16.27 -1.16
C THR A 260 -15.46 -14.77 -1.22
N GLN A 261 -14.27 -14.28 -0.88
CA GLN A 261 -13.92 -12.86 -0.94
C GLN A 261 -14.00 -12.28 -2.36
N LEU A 262 -13.65 -13.06 -3.39
CA LEU A 262 -13.84 -12.64 -4.79
C LEU A 262 -15.28 -12.76 -5.27
N SER A 263 -16.09 -13.65 -4.69
CA SER A 263 -17.48 -13.87 -5.07
C SER A 263 -18.48 -13.02 -4.29
N LEU A 264 -18.06 -12.42 -3.15
CA LEU A 264 -18.91 -11.61 -2.29
C LEU A 264 -19.23 -10.28 -2.96
N GLN A 265 -20.40 -10.19 -3.55
CA GLN A 265 -21.10 -8.95 -3.86
C GLN A 265 -21.43 -8.13 -2.59
N GLU A 266 -21.09 -8.65 -1.42
CA GLU A 266 -21.46 -8.12 -0.10
C GLU A 266 -20.55 -6.98 0.37
N THR A 267 -19.34 -6.84 -0.20
CA THR A 267 -18.49 -5.70 0.16
C THR A 267 -18.64 -4.56 -0.85
N VAL A 268 -18.75 -3.32 -0.36
CA VAL A 268 -18.86 -2.10 -1.18
C VAL A 268 -17.73 -2.03 -2.22
N SER A 269 -16.54 -2.48 -1.87
CA SER A 269 -15.37 -2.47 -2.77
C SER A 269 -15.49 -3.47 -3.92
N MET A 270 -16.01 -4.68 -3.67
CA MET A 270 -16.19 -5.70 -4.72
C MET A 270 -17.34 -5.36 -5.65
N ASP A 271 -18.47 -4.85 -5.11
CA ASP A 271 -19.59 -4.36 -5.92
C ASP A 271 -19.12 -3.24 -6.86
N LYS A 272 -18.36 -2.25 -6.36
CA LYS A 272 -17.75 -1.21 -7.20
C LYS A 272 -16.81 -1.79 -8.27
N THR A 273 -16.00 -2.79 -7.93
CA THR A 273 -15.07 -3.44 -8.87
C THR A 273 -15.83 -4.10 -10.02
N VAL A 274 -16.89 -4.85 -9.72
CA VAL A 274 -17.73 -5.51 -10.73
C VAL A 274 -18.44 -4.48 -11.61
N ARG A 275 -19.06 -3.46 -11.01
CA ARG A 275 -19.73 -2.37 -11.77
C ARG A 275 -18.75 -1.65 -12.69
N ASN A 276 -17.53 -1.35 -12.22
CA ASN A 276 -16.52 -0.70 -13.02
C ASN A 276 -16.08 -1.57 -14.21
N ALA A 277 -15.92 -2.88 -14.00
CA ALA A 277 -15.59 -3.82 -15.06
C ALA A 277 -16.69 -3.90 -16.14
N GLN A 278 -17.96 -3.78 -15.75
CA GLN A 278 -19.12 -3.82 -16.65
C GLN A 278 -19.38 -2.52 -17.40
N ALA A 279 -18.94 -1.38 -16.86
CA ALA A 279 -19.16 -0.04 -17.44
C ALA A 279 -18.15 0.26 -18.55
N VAL A 280 -18.26 -0.43 -19.69
CA VAL A 280 -17.31 -0.34 -20.83
C VAL A 280 -17.19 1.09 -21.37
N ASP A 281 -18.29 1.84 -21.38
CA ASP A 281 -18.34 3.25 -21.80
C ASP A 281 -17.49 4.18 -20.92
N LYS A 282 -17.20 3.77 -19.68
CA LYS A 282 -16.39 4.53 -18.71
C LYS A 282 -14.92 4.10 -18.63
N TRP A 283 -14.50 3.03 -19.31
CA TRP A 283 -13.14 2.51 -19.19
C TRP A 283 -12.07 3.56 -19.52
N LEU A 284 -12.26 4.27 -20.64
CA LEU A 284 -11.29 5.29 -21.05
C LEU A 284 -11.21 6.44 -20.03
N SER A 285 -12.35 6.94 -19.55
CA SER A 285 -12.37 7.99 -18.52
C SER A 285 -11.72 7.54 -17.22
N ARG A 286 -11.93 6.29 -16.79
CA ARG A 286 -11.27 5.73 -15.61
C ARG A 286 -9.76 5.61 -15.76
N ILE A 287 -9.29 5.15 -16.94
CA ILE A 287 -7.86 5.10 -17.24
C ILE A 287 -7.25 6.52 -17.17
N VAL A 288 -7.92 7.51 -17.74
CA VAL A 288 -7.46 8.91 -17.71
C VAL A 288 -7.45 9.45 -16.28
N LEU A 289 -8.52 9.24 -15.49
CA LEU A 289 -8.59 9.69 -14.10
C LEU A 289 -7.52 9.02 -13.23
N MET A 290 -7.37 7.69 -13.31
CA MET A 290 -6.32 6.97 -12.57
C MET A 290 -4.92 7.43 -12.99
N SER A 291 -4.71 7.62 -14.29
CA SER A 291 -3.44 8.13 -14.79
C SER A 291 -3.16 9.56 -14.31
N SER A 292 -4.17 10.41 -14.16
CA SER A 292 -4.00 11.76 -13.59
C SER A 292 -3.64 11.74 -12.10
N GLU A 293 -4.17 10.78 -11.33
CA GLU A 293 -3.75 10.60 -9.93
C GLU A 293 -2.29 10.10 -9.85
N VAL A 294 -1.93 9.12 -10.67
CA VAL A 294 -0.54 8.67 -10.80
C VAL A 294 0.35 9.79 -11.35
N GLU A 295 -0.19 10.66 -12.20
CA GLU A 295 0.51 11.76 -12.86
C GLU A 295 0.81 12.92 -11.91
N LYS A 296 0.03 13.14 -10.86
CA LYS A 296 0.42 14.03 -9.75
C LYS A 296 1.80 13.63 -9.20
N ASP A 297 2.10 12.33 -9.26
CA ASP A 297 3.38 11.75 -8.86
C ASP A 297 4.37 11.58 -10.03
N ILE A 298 3.92 11.55 -11.30
CA ILE A 298 4.70 11.09 -12.47
C ILE A 298 4.41 11.87 -13.78
N HIS A 299 4.07 13.12 -13.74
CA HIS A 299 3.51 14.00 -14.80
C HIS A 299 3.88 13.82 -16.28
N ILE A 300 4.85 13.10 -16.71
CA ILE A 300 5.24 12.94 -18.12
C ILE A 300 5.48 11.47 -18.46
N VAL A 301 5.59 10.62 -17.45
CA VAL A 301 6.09 9.26 -17.59
C VAL A 301 5.08 8.35 -18.27
N THR A 302 3.79 8.49 -17.98
CA THR A 302 2.75 7.66 -18.62
C THR A 302 2.70 7.91 -20.12
N PHE A 303 2.78 9.17 -20.57
CA PHE A 303 2.77 9.51 -22.00
C PHE A 303 4.06 9.08 -22.70
N ILE A 304 5.22 9.38 -22.12
CA ILE A 304 6.52 8.94 -22.63
C ILE A 304 6.58 7.41 -22.63
N PHE A 305 6.08 6.76 -21.60
CA PHE A 305 6.03 5.29 -21.50
C PHE A 305 5.22 4.68 -22.65
N VAL A 306 4.02 5.19 -22.93
CA VAL A 306 3.19 4.73 -24.07
C VAL A 306 3.94 4.92 -25.39
N LEU A 307 4.53 6.10 -25.62
CA LEU A 307 5.31 6.37 -26.83
C LEU A 307 6.51 5.44 -26.97
N LEU A 308 7.17 5.12 -25.85
CA LEU A 308 8.34 4.24 -25.83
C LEU A 308 7.97 2.78 -26.06
N VAL A 309 6.88 2.30 -25.46
CA VAL A 309 6.35 0.94 -25.72
C VAL A 309 5.93 0.82 -27.19
N VAL A 310 5.19 1.78 -27.73
CA VAL A 310 4.79 1.82 -29.15
C VAL A 310 6.03 1.87 -30.04
N GLY A 311 6.99 2.74 -29.74
CA GLY A 311 8.26 2.84 -30.47
C GLY A 311 9.05 1.53 -30.45
N MET A 312 9.12 0.85 -29.30
CA MET A 312 9.77 -0.47 -29.14
C MET A 312 9.09 -1.54 -29.98
N VAL A 313 7.77 -1.60 -29.97
CA VAL A 313 7.00 -2.55 -30.77
C VAL A 313 7.27 -2.33 -32.25
N ILE A 314 7.21 -1.08 -32.73
CA ILE A 314 7.46 -0.73 -34.14
C ILE A 314 8.90 -1.10 -34.56
N VAL A 315 9.91 -0.77 -33.74
CA VAL A 315 11.32 -1.10 -34.01
C VAL A 315 11.55 -2.62 -33.98
N SER A 316 10.93 -3.32 -33.04
CA SER A 316 11.02 -4.79 -32.91
C SER A 316 10.44 -5.52 -34.11
N ILE A 317 9.33 -5.03 -34.66
CA ILE A 317 8.70 -5.59 -35.87
C ILE A 317 9.59 -5.38 -37.10
N LYS A 318 10.23 -4.22 -37.22
CA LYS A 318 11.07 -3.86 -38.40
C LYS A 318 12.45 -4.51 -38.42
N ARG A 319 13.01 -4.93 -37.25
CA ARG A 319 14.37 -5.48 -37.14
C ARG A 319 14.41 -6.79 -36.35
N LYS A 320 14.34 -7.94 -37.03
CA LYS A 320 14.35 -9.30 -36.45
C LYS A 320 15.50 -9.58 -35.44
N VAL A 321 16.67 -8.97 -35.61
CA VAL A 321 17.83 -9.16 -34.71
C VAL A 321 17.58 -8.48 -33.36
N ILE A 322 17.01 -7.29 -33.38
CA ILE A 322 16.65 -6.52 -32.20
C ILE A 322 15.54 -7.24 -31.43
N PHE A 323 14.57 -7.81 -32.13
CA PHE A 323 13.46 -8.56 -31.57
C PHE A 323 13.94 -9.70 -30.64
N ARG A 324 14.90 -10.53 -31.07
CA ARG A 324 15.42 -11.65 -30.25
C ARG A 324 16.12 -11.18 -28.97
N LYS A 325 16.92 -10.10 -29.05
CA LYS A 325 17.69 -9.59 -27.91
C LYS A 325 16.76 -9.00 -26.85
N TYR A 326 15.67 -8.37 -27.27
CA TYR A 326 14.79 -7.62 -26.39
C TYR A 326 13.47 -8.32 -26.05
N MET A 327 13.26 -9.55 -26.55
CA MET A 327 12.09 -10.37 -26.16
C MET A 327 11.97 -10.57 -24.65
N LYS A 328 13.11 -10.67 -23.95
CA LYS A 328 13.12 -10.79 -22.47
C LYS A 328 12.41 -9.61 -21.81
N LEU A 329 12.62 -8.42 -22.32
CA LEU A 329 12.01 -7.21 -21.79
C LEU A 329 10.53 -7.13 -22.13
N LEU A 330 10.16 -7.43 -23.40
CA LEU A 330 8.77 -7.44 -23.82
C LEU A 330 7.91 -8.43 -23.02
N VAL A 331 8.48 -9.58 -22.66
CA VAL A 331 7.81 -10.59 -21.83
C VAL A 331 7.38 -10.05 -20.47
N VAL A 332 8.07 -9.05 -19.90
CA VAL A 332 7.75 -8.50 -18.57
C VAL A 332 7.07 -7.12 -18.64
N ILE A 333 7.43 -6.27 -19.61
CA ILE A 333 6.89 -4.90 -19.69
C ILE A 333 5.47 -4.88 -20.26
N VAL A 334 5.20 -5.64 -21.32
CA VAL A 334 3.85 -5.67 -21.91
C VAL A 334 2.81 -6.15 -20.90
N PRO A 335 3.05 -7.25 -20.13
CA PRO A 335 2.18 -7.64 -19.03
C PRO A 335 2.00 -6.56 -17.96
N ALA A 336 3.07 -5.86 -17.57
CA ALA A 336 2.97 -4.79 -16.57
C ALA A 336 2.07 -3.64 -17.06
N PHE A 337 2.20 -3.26 -18.34
CA PHE A 337 1.35 -2.24 -18.94
C PHE A 337 -0.11 -2.69 -19.06
N VAL A 338 -0.35 -3.93 -19.51
CA VAL A 338 -1.71 -4.47 -19.59
C VAL A 338 -2.32 -4.59 -18.18
N ALA A 339 -1.55 -5.05 -17.18
CA ALA A 339 -2.00 -5.09 -15.80
C ALA A 339 -2.38 -3.68 -15.27
N TYR A 340 -1.57 -2.66 -15.59
CA TYR A 340 -1.88 -1.27 -15.27
C TYR A 340 -3.23 -0.85 -15.83
N LEU A 341 -3.47 -1.07 -17.13
CA LEU A 341 -4.75 -0.73 -17.77
C LEU A 341 -5.94 -1.48 -17.13
N VAL A 342 -5.77 -2.77 -16.88
CA VAL A 342 -6.81 -3.60 -16.24
C VAL A 342 -7.12 -3.06 -14.85
N ILE A 343 -6.11 -2.77 -14.02
CA ILE A 343 -6.31 -2.24 -12.67
C ILE A 343 -6.98 -0.86 -12.71
N CYS A 344 -6.58 0.03 -13.62
CA CYS A 344 -7.24 1.34 -13.79
C CYS A 344 -8.75 1.20 -14.06
N ILE A 345 -9.13 0.17 -14.83
CA ILE A 345 -10.55 -0.08 -15.17
C ILE A 345 -11.30 -0.63 -13.95
N ILE A 346 -10.75 -1.66 -13.28
CA ILE A 346 -11.52 -2.43 -12.29
C ILE A 346 -11.42 -1.89 -10.87
N ALA A 347 -10.39 -1.12 -10.53
CA ALA A 347 -10.16 -0.64 -9.16
C ALA A 347 -11.42 0.02 -8.57
N PRO A 348 -11.81 -0.26 -7.31
CA PRO A 348 -13.04 0.26 -6.71
C PRO A 348 -13.00 1.78 -6.56
N TYR A 349 -11.84 2.34 -6.30
CA TYR A 349 -11.59 3.77 -6.13
C TYR A 349 -10.52 4.25 -7.10
N VAL A 350 -10.52 5.54 -7.42
CA VAL A 350 -9.45 6.19 -8.19
C VAL A 350 -8.38 6.62 -7.20
N THR A 351 -7.35 5.78 -7.05
CA THR A 351 -6.19 6.05 -6.18
C THR A 351 -4.94 5.35 -6.72
N ASN A 352 -3.82 6.05 -6.69
CA ASN A 352 -2.53 5.62 -7.24
C ASN A 352 -1.96 4.36 -6.56
N ARG A 353 -2.28 4.10 -5.29
CA ARG A 353 -1.77 2.95 -4.51
C ARG A 353 -2.01 1.58 -5.16
N TYR A 354 -3.09 1.42 -5.92
CA TYR A 354 -3.41 0.15 -6.58
C TYR A 354 -2.41 -0.24 -7.67
N VAL A 355 -1.69 0.72 -8.24
CA VAL A 355 -0.74 0.51 -9.35
C VAL A 355 0.73 0.71 -8.94
N TYR A 356 1.02 1.10 -7.70
CA TYR A 356 2.37 1.33 -7.20
C TYR A 356 3.34 0.17 -7.49
N HIS A 357 2.90 -1.07 -7.34
CA HIS A 357 3.72 -2.25 -7.52
C HIS A 357 4.18 -2.48 -8.97
N LEU A 358 3.50 -1.90 -9.96
CA LEU A 358 3.85 -2.02 -11.38
C LEU A 358 4.91 -0.99 -11.81
N VAL A 359 5.00 0.14 -11.10
CA VAL A 359 5.87 1.26 -11.49
C VAL A 359 7.34 0.85 -11.62
N PRO A 360 7.98 0.13 -10.68
CA PRO A 360 9.38 -0.26 -10.84
C PRO A 360 9.59 -1.25 -12.00
N VAL A 361 8.60 -2.08 -12.37
CA VAL A 361 8.66 -2.91 -13.57
C VAL A 361 8.58 -2.03 -14.82
N MET A 362 7.73 -1.01 -14.81
CA MET A 362 7.59 -0.06 -15.93
C MET A 362 8.87 0.77 -16.13
N LEU A 363 9.58 1.12 -15.07
CA LEU A 363 10.87 1.82 -15.15
C LEU A 363 11.98 1.02 -15.87
N LEU A 364 11.82 -0.30 -16.02
CA LEU A 364 12.74 -1.13 -16.83
C LEU A 364 12.77 -0.69 -18.31
N VAL A 365 11.76 0.03 -18.79
CA VAL A 365 11.76 0.65 -20.13
C VAL A 365 12.89 1.65 -20.26
N ILE A 366 13.18 2.42 -19.22
CA ILE A 366 14.27 3.40 -19.21
C ILE A 366 15.62 2.66 -19.35
N ALA A 367 15.81 1.58 -18.58
CA ALA A 367 17.00 0.74 -18.72
C ALA A 367 17.17 0.21 -20.15
N PHE A 368 16.07 -0.24 -20.74
CA PHE A 368 16.06 -0.74 -22.11
C PHE A 368 16.47 0.33 -23.15
N LEU A 369 15.92 1.52 -23.04
CA LEU A 369 16.25 2.62 -23.98
C LEU A 369 17.73 2.98 -23.90
N LEU A 370 18.28 3.05 -22.69
CA LEU A 370 19.69 3.34 -22.47
C LEU A 370 20.58 2.23 -23.05
N CYS A 371 20.11 0.98 -23.09
CA CYS A 371 20.86 -0.15 -23.65
C CYS A 371 20.80 -0.25 -25.18
N ILE A 372 19.67 0.14 -25.79
CA ILE A 372 19.49 0.05 -27.25
C ILE A 372 20.27 1.14 -28.00
N GLN A 373 20.49 2.28 -27.41
CA GLN A 373 21.06 3.46 -28.05
C GLN A 373 22.30 3.19 -28.91
N PRO A 374 23.35 2.49 -28.40
CA PRO A 374 24.57 2.29 -29.19
C PRO A 374 24.37 1.41 -30.42
N GLU A 375 23.33 0.57 -30.42
CA GLU A 375 23.10 -0.43 -31.48
C GLU A 375 22.18 0.07 -32.60
N ILE A 376 21.24 0.99 -32.29
CA ILE A 376 20.25 1.47 -33.25
C ILE A 376 20.69 2.74 -33.96
N VAL A 377 21.36 3.62 -33.24
CA VAL A 377 21.70 4.95 -33.73
C VAL A 377 23.17 5.23 -33.53
N LYS A 378 23.94 5.10 -34.63
CA LYS A 378 25.36 5.48 -34.67
C LYS A 378 25.59 7.01 -34.54
N HIS A 379 24.54 7.77 -34.34
CA HIS A 379 24.61 9.25 -34.28
C HIS A 379 24.78 9.71 -32.84
N LYS A 380 25.90 10.37 -32.52
CA LYS A 380 26.22 10.91 -31.18
C LYS A 380 25.12 11.83 -30.64
N MET A 381 24.44 12.59 -31.48
CA MET A 381 23.38 13.52 -31.11
C MET A 381 22.16 12.80 -30.48
N PHE A 382 21.80 11.61 -30.96
CA PHE A 382 20.68 10.85 -30.41
C PHE A 382 21.00 10.31 -29.03
N ASN A 383 22.26 9.93 -28.79
CA ASN A 383 22.71 9.51 -27.45
C ASN A 383 22.60 10.65 -26.44
N TYR A 384 22.97 11.88 -26.83
CA TYR A 384 22.82 13.05 -25.96
C TYR A 384 21.34 13.40 -25.71
N CYS A 385 20.46 13.29 -26.73
CA CYS A 385 19.03 13.50 -26.54
C CYS A 385 18.41 12.51 -25.53
N ALA A 386 18.77 11.24 -25.62
CA ALA A 386 18.21 10.24 -24.71
C ALA A 386 18.78 10.35 -23.29
N ILE A 387 20.06 10.68 -23.12
CA ILE A 387 20.61 11.04 -21.81
C ILE A 387 19.88 12.28 -21.27
N GLY A 388 19.64 13.29 -22.11
CA GLY A 388 18.87 14.48 -21.74
C GLY A 388 17.45 14.14 -21.28
N ILE A 389 16.75 13.25 -21.98
CA ILE A 389 15.41 12.76 -21.59
C ILE A 389 15.47 12.03 -20.24
N VAL A 390 16.45 11.14 -20.02
CA VAL A 390 16.59 10.44 -18.74
C VAL A 390 16.90 11.40 -17.61
N VAL A 391 17.75 12.40 -17.84
CA VAL A 391 18.05 13.45 -16.86
C VAL A 391 16.79 14.27 -16.55
N LEU A 392 16.02 14.69 -17.56
CA LEU A 392 14.76 15.41 -17.36
C LEU A 392 13.75 14.58 -16.56
N ILE A 393 13.59 13.30 -16.89
CA ILE A 393 12.76 12.37 -16.14
C ILE A 393 13.26 12.26 -14.69
N SER A 394 14.57 12.09 -14.49
CA SER A 394 15.16 11.97 -13.15
C SER A 394 14.94 13.25 -12.33
N VAL A 395 15.17 14.43 -12.92
CA VAL A 395 14.93 15.72 -12.26
C VAL A 395 13.45 15.86 -11.90
N HIS A 396 12.55 15.45 -12.78
CA HIS A 396 11.13 15.50 -12.53
C HIS A 396 10.71 14.59 -11.37
N PHE A 397 11.17 13.34 -11.35
CA PHE A 397 10.90 12.39 -10.26
C PHE A 397 11.45 12.82 -8.88
N LEU A 398 12.52 13.62 -8.88
CA LEU A 398 13.21 14.04 -7.66
C LEU A 398 12.87 15.47 -7.25
N ARG A 399 12.07 16.17 -8.07
CA ARG A 399 11.61 17.53 -7.78
C ARG A 399 10.35 17.46 -6.93
N ASP A 400 10.27 18.31 -5.92
CA ASP A 400 9.09 18.50 -5.08
C ASP A 400 8.53 17.18 -4.48
N VAL A 401 9.45 16.32 -3.99
CA VAL A 401 9.08 15.04 -3.38
C VAL A 401 8.24 15.28 -2.13
N LYS A 402 6.97 14.92 -2.21
CA LYS A 402 5.99 14.96 -1.12
C LYS A 402 5.29 13.61 -1.05
N PRO A 403 5.87 12.63 -0.33
CA PRO A 403 5.27 11.30 -0.23
C PRO A 403 3.88 11.38 0.41
N ASP A 404 2.95 10.61 -0.14
CA ASP A 404 1.67 10.35 0.50
C ASP A 404 1.90 9.61 1.83
N TYR A 405 0.88 9.61 2.68
CA TYR A 405 0.84 8.86 3.94
C TYR A 405 1.87 9.29 5.01
N VAL A 406 2.52 10.44 4.84
CA VAL A 406 3.36 11.01 5.91
C VAL A 406 2.50 11.49 7.07
N TYR A 407 1.35 12.05 6.82
CA TYR A 407 0.41 12.66 7.77
C TYR A 407 1.09 13.29 8.99
N ASP A 408 1.03 14.61 9.06
CA ASP A 408 1.48 15.34 10.23
C ASP A 408 0.29 15.73 11.10
N HIS A 409 0.02 14.95 12.13
CA HIS A 409 -1.00 15.22 13.13
C HIS A 409 -0.38 15.78 14.42
N SER A 410 0.82 16.36 14.37
CA SER A 410 1.55 16.78 15.57
C SER A 410 0.77 17.80 16.40
N GLU A 411 0.13 18.78 15.75
CA GLU A 411 -0.67 19.80 16.42
C GLU A 411 -1.90 19.18 17.09
N PHE A 412 -2.62 18.33 16.35
CA PHE A 412 -3.79 17.61 16.87
C PHE A 412 -3.42 16.67 18.03
N ASN A 413 -2.35 15.89 17.89
CA ASN A 413 -1.88 15.01 18.95
C ASN A 413 -1.47 15.81 20.21
N TYR A 414 -0.85 16.96 20.03
CA TYR A 414 -0.46 17.85 21.12
C TYR A 414 -1.70 18.41 21.86
N GLU A 415 -2.65 18.97 21.14
CA GLU A 415 -3.91 19.50 21.70
C GLU A 415 -4.67 18.39 22.48
N ILE A 416 -4.79 17.19 21.93
CA ILE A 416 -5.45 16.08 22.63
C ILE A 416 -4.70 15.67 23.90
N ALA A 417 -3.37 15.61 23.85
CA ALA A 417 -2.57 15.24 25.02
C ALA A 417 -2.67 16.27 26.18
N GLU A 418 -2.82 17.57 25.87
CA GLU A 418 -3.05 18.60 26.88
C GLU A 418 -4.40 18.46 27.59
N HIS A 419 -5.39 17.82 26.92
CA HIS A 419 -6.75 17.61 27.44
C HIS A 419 -7.05 16.15 27.81
N SER A 420 -6.03 15.31 28.00
CA SER A 420 -6.17 13.87 28.26
C SER A 420 -6.93 13.53 29.56
N GLU A 421 -6.96 14.43 30.55
CA GLU A 421 -7.74 14.26 31.78
C GLU A 421 -9.22 14.69 31.63
N ALA A 422 -9.58 15.32 30.51
CA ALA A 422 -10.94 15.76 30.24
C ALA A 422 -11.85 14.57 29.89
N PRO A 423 -13.14 14.61 30.26
CA PRO A 423 -14.10 13.63 29.77
C PRO A 423 -14.16 13.64 28.24
N CYS A 424 -14.08 12.45 27.66
CA CYS A 424 -14.13 12.26 26.20
C CYS A 424 -15.46 11.65 25.77
N ILE A 425 -16.12 12.29 24.81
CA ILE A 425 -17.38 11.84 24.25
C ILE A 425 -17.20 11.65 22.75
N PHE A 426 -17.53 10.46 22.23
CA PHE A 426 -17.55 10.17 20.80
C PHE A 426 -19.00 10.01 20.32
N ILE A 427 -19.45 10.91 19.46
CA ILE A 427 -20.81 10.88 18.91
C ILE A 427 -20.78 10.12 17.59
N THR A 428 -21.47 8.99 17.55
CA THR A 428 -21.41 8.04 16.44
C THR A 428 -22.66 7.13 16.40
N GLU A 429 -23.03 6.71 15.18
CA GLU A 429 -24.00 5.64 14.94
C GLU A 429 -23.30 4.29 14.68
N ASN A 430 -22.16 4.04 15.33
CA ASN A 430 -21.36 2.82 15.20
C ASN A 430 -20.50 2.76 13.91
N GLU A 431 -20.03 3.91 13.42
CA GLU A 431 -19.21 3.98 12.20
C GLU A 431 -17.75 3.59 12.46
N ALA A 432 -17.39 2.34 12.18
CA ALA A 432 -16.03 1.84 12.30
C ALA A 432 -14.95 2.72 11.62
N PRO A 433 -15.18 3.31 10.43
CA PRO A 433 -14.20 4.22 9.83
C PRO A 433 -13.89 5.45 10.68
N ALA A 434 -14.90 6.09 11.27
CA ALA A 434 -14.72 7.28 12.10
C ALA A 434 -13.97 6.96 13.39
N ILE A 435 -14.38 5.87 14.07
CA ILE A 435 -13.76 5.40 15.29
C ILE A 435 -12.29 5.02 15.05
N SER A 436 -12.02 4.31 13.97
CA SER A 436 -10.64 3.91 13.61
C SER A 436 -9.75 5.11 13.24
N CYS A 437 -10.31 6.14 12.60
CA CYS A 437 -9.57 7.37 12.32
C CYS A 437 -9.17 8.12 13.60
N ALA A 438 -10.04 8.13 14.62
CA ALA A 438 -9.80 8.80 15.88
C ALA A 438 -9.02 7.93 16.90
N LEU A 439 -8.91 6.62 16.67
CA LEU A 439 -8.37 5.68 17.64
C LEU A 439 -7.02 6.09 18.23
N PRO A 440 -6.02 6.57 17.46
CA PRO A 440 -4.76 7.01 18.03
C PRO A 440 -4.89 8.13 19.06
N GLN A 441 -5.89 9.01 18.88
CA GLN A 441 -6.16 10.12 19.80
C GLN A 441 -7.03 9.68 20.98
N LEU A 442 -7.99 8.76 20.75
CA LEU A 442 -8.85 8.20 21.80
C LEU A 442 -8.02 7.44 22.86
N LEU A 443 -6.89 6.86 22.48
CA LEU A 443 -5.96 6.20 23.40
C LEU A 443 -5.29 7.15 24.42
N ASN A 444 -5.55 8.46 24.40
CA ASN A 444 -5.09 9.38 25.42
C ASN A 444 -6.07 9.54 26.61
N PHE A 445 -7.30 9.01 26.51
CA PHE A 445 -8.34 9.15 27.52
C PHE A 445 -8.56 7.84 28.27
N ASP A 446 -8.70 7.90 29.60
CA ASP A 446 -8.93 6.72 30.44
C ASP A 446 -10.23 6.01 30.08
N GLU A 447 -11.31 6.80 29.83
CA GLU A 447 -12.62 6.32 29.44
C GLU A 447 -13.24 7.21 28.37
N ILE A 448 -13.94 6.59 27.41
CA ILE A 448 -14.63 7.28 26.33
C ILE A 448 -16.10 6.88 26.33
N LEU A 449 -17.01 7.84 26.39
CA LEU A 449 -18.42 7.60 26.18
C LEU A 449 -18.72 7.60 24.67
N PHE A 450 -19.09 6.44 24.14
CA PHE A 450 -19.66 6.34 22.79
C PHE A 450 -21.19 6.51 22.86
N VAL A 451 -21.73 7.50 22.17
CA VAL A 451 -23.15 7.86 22.26
C VAL A 451 -23.70 8.22 20.89
N ASN A 452 -24.96 7.87 20.63
CA ASN A 452 -25.67 8.33 19.45
C ASN A 452 -26.48 9.61 19.71
N GLU A 453 -26.91 10.28 18.63
CA GLU A 453 -27.69 11.53 18.71
C GLU A 453 -28.97 11.42 19.56
N THR A 454 -29.61 10.26 19.53
CA THR A 454 -30.90 10.04 20.21
C THR A 454 -30.76 9.87 21.71
N ASN A 455 -29.55 9.61 22.21
CA ASN A 455 -29.29 9.27 23.61
C ASN A 455 -28.25 10.19 24.30
N LEU A 456 -28.17 11.45 23.87
CA LEU A 456 -27.27 12.45 24.45
C LEU A 456 -27.46 12.67 25.96
N LYS A 457 -28.60 12.23 26.53
CA LYS A 457 -28.83 12.22 27.99
C LYS A 457 -27.81 11.37 28.77
N MET A 458 -27.19 10.36 28.13
CA MET A 458 -26.10 9.61 28.75
C MET A 458 -24.87 10.48 28.99
N ALA A 459 -24.62 11.48 28.13
CA ALA A 459 -23.57 12.45 28.33
C ALA A 459 -23.74 13.24 29.63
N GLU A 460 -24.99 13.59 29.98
CA GLU A 460 -25.29 14.29 31.26
C GLU A 460 -24.88 13.44 32.46
N THR A 461 -25.21 12.14 32.43
CA THR A 461 -24.87 11.21 33.53
C THR A 461 -23.37 11.00 33.60
N PHE A 462 -22.71 10.79 32.46
CA PHE A 462 -21.27 10.60 32.37
C PHE A 462 -20.50 11.83 32.90
N LEU A 463 -20.96 13.04 32.53
CA LEU A 463 -20.32 14.28 32.95
C LEU A 463 -20.51 14.60 34.45
N GLN A 464 -21.48 14.00 35.15
CA GLN A 464 -21.67 14.15 36.59
C GLN A 464 -20.52 13.52 37.41
N GLU A 465 -19.75 12.61 36.81
CA GLU A 465 -18.60 12.00 37.44
C GLU A 465 -17.36 12.91 37.45
N TYR A 466 -17.41 14.02 36.69
CA TYR A 466 -16.31 14.97 36.54
C TYR A 466 -16.61 16.32 37.19
N PRO A 467 -15.59 17.13 37.54
CA PRO A 467 -15.76 18.47 38.12
C PRO A 467 -16.58 19.39 37.19
N GLU A 468 -17.51 20.17 37.78
CA GLU A 468 -18.45 21.03 37.02
C GLU A 468 -17.80 22.02 36.05
N ASN A 469 -16.56 22.42 36.25
CA ASN A 469 -15.85 23.40 35.44
C ASN A 469 -14.83 22.78 34.49
N MET A 470 -14.87 21.47 34.31
CA MET A 470 -13.94 20.76 33.43
C MET A 470 -14.31 20.95 31.96
N GLU A 471 -13.31 21.09 31.11
CA GLU A 471 -13.48 21.10 29.66
C GLU A 471 -13.89 19.70 29.19
N ILE A 472 -14.54 19.61 28.02
CA ILE A 472 -14.95 18.31 27.43
C ILE A 472 -14.30 18.20 26.06
N VAL A 473 -13.76 17.03 25.74
CA VAL A 473 -13.34 16.70 24.37
C VAL A 473 -14.44 15.92 23.67
N ILE A 474 -14.86 16.40 22.51
CA ILE A 474 -15.90 15.78 21.70
C ILE A 474 -15.34 15.38 20.35
N PHE A 475 -15.56 14.13 19.98
CA PHE A 475 -15.41 13.63 18.61
C PHE A 475 -16.77 13.41 17.97
N THR A 476 -16.89 13.74 16.68
CA THR A 476 -18.10 13.48 15.88
C THR A 476 -17.75 12.72 14.62
N ALA A 477 -18.54 11.70 14.28
CA ALA A 477 -18.42 10.99 13.01
C ALA A 477 -19.08 11.79 11.87
N ASN A 478 -18.32 12.21 10.86
CA ASN A 478 -18.78 13.16 9.83
C ASN A 478 -19.44 12.48 8.62
N ALA A 479 -18.91 11.34 8.18
CA ALA A 479 -19.27 10.77 6.88
C ALA A 479 -20.59 9.99 6.89
N TYR A 480 -21.05 9.52 8.05
CA TYR A 480 -22.15 8.57 8.17
C TYR A 480 -23.25 9.02 9.13
N THR A 481 -22.98 9.97 10.01
CA THR A 481 -23.99 10.59 10.86
C THR A 481 -24.54 11.85 10.20
N LYS A 482 -25.83 12.06 10.35
CA LYS A 482 -26.48 13.32 9.98
C LYS A 482 -26.39 14.35 11.11
N VAL A 483 -25.49 14.13 12.06
CA VAL A 483 -25.32 15.01 13.21
C VAL A 483 -24.88 16.37 12.72
N ASN A 484 -25.72 17.36 12.97
CA ASN A 484 -25.26 18.74 12.93
C ASN A 484 -24.53 19.02 14.25
N PRO A 485 -23.21 19.33 14.26
CA PRO A 485 -22.49 19.67 15.47
C PRO A 485 -23.19 20.76 16.29
N GLU A 486 -23.90 21.70 15.64
CA GLU A 486 -24.67 22.76 16.29
C GLU A 486 -25.82 22.22 17.17
N ASP A 487 -26.50 21.15 16.78
CA ASP A 487 -27.56 20.52 17.58
C ASP A 487 -27.01 19.85 18.83
N ILE A 488 -25.82 19.26 18.73
CA ILE A 488 -25.09 18.66 19.85
C ILE A 488 -24.69 19.77 20.81
N PHE A 489 -24.08 20.84 20.30
CA PHE A 489 -23.66 21.98 21.10
C PHE A 489 -24.86 22.66 21.75
N ALA A 490 -26.00 22.78 21.07
CA ALA A 490 -27.24 23.30 21.65
C ALA A 490 -27.72 22.46 22.86
N THR A 491 -27.61 21.13 22.78
CA THR A 491 -27.96 20.25 23.91
C THR A 491 -26.97 20.41 25.08
N LEU A 492 -25.68 20.53 24.80
CA LEU A 492 -24.64 20.74 25.82
C LEU A 492 -24.59 22.18 26.34
N GLN A 493 -25.02 23.19 25.56
CA GLN A 493 -25.22 24.57 26.01
C GLN A 493 -26.24 24.68 27.14
N LEU A 494 -27.28 23.84 27.13
CA LEU A 494 -28.22 23.73 28.25
C LEU A 494 -27.53 23.33 29.55
N GLN A 495 -26.34 22.77 29.50
CA GLN A 495 -25.50 22.38 30.64
C GLN A 495 -24.39 23.41 30.96
N GLY A 496 -24.38 24.57 30.26
CA GLY A 496 -23.47 25.66 30.53
C GLY A 496 -22.19 25.69 29.66
N TYR A 497 -22.03 24.78 28.70
CA TYR A 497 -20.89 24.79 27.77
C TYR A 497 -21.15 25.77 26.61
N ASN A 498 -20.56 26.96 26.70
CA ASN A 498 -20.90 28.08 25.82
C ASN A 498 -19.80 28.39 24.79
N GLN A 499 -18.61 27.85 24.95
CA GLN A 499 -17.49 28.07 24.04
C GLN A 499 -17.04 26.75 23.45
N ASN A 500 -16.83 26.73 22.12
CA ASN A 500 -16.27 25.59 21.42
C ASN A 500 -15.00 26.01 20.66
N LYS A 501 -13.97 25.17 20.72
CA LYS A 501 -12.75 25.27 19.92
C LYS A 501 -12.72 24.06 19.01
N HIS A 502 -12.84 24.27 17.70
CA HIS A 502 -12.61 23.23 16.69
C HIS A 502 -11.11 22.97 16.59
N ILE A 503 -10.67 21.73 16.76
CA ILE A 503 -9.25 21.34 16.79
C ILE A 503 -8.83 20.44 15.64
N TYR A 504 -9.76 19.70 15.05
CA TYR A 504 -9.44 18.80 13.93
C TYR A 504 -10.68 18.47 13.09
N GLU A 505 -10.46 18.29 11.79
CA GLU A 505 -11.48 17.80 10.85
C GLU A 505 -10.83 17.01 9.71
N ASN A 506 -11.45 15.88 9.37
CA ASN A 506 -11.19 15.16 8.12
C ASN A 506 -12.50 14.60 7.54
N GLU A 507 -12.42 13.78 6.49
CA GLU A 507 -13.57 13.16 5.85
C GLU A 507 -14.44 12.33 6.82
N PHE A 508 -13.85 11.75 7.87
CA PHE A 508 -14.51 10.77 8.74
C PHE A 508 -14.85 11.31 10.13
N VAL A 509 -14.04 12.21 10.68
CA VAL A 509 -14.16 12.67 12.08
C VAL A 509 -13.82 14.13 12.23
N SER A 510 -14.56 14.82 13.12
CA SER A 510 -14.18 16.13 13.64
C SER A 510 -13.99 16.05 15.15
N ALA A 511 -13.11 16.93 15.71
CA ALA A 511 -12.85 17.01 17.13
C ALA A 511 -12.96 18.46 17.64
N TYR A 512 -13.54 18.60 18.82
CA TYR A 512 -13.81 19.89 19.47
C TYR A 512 -13.45 19.84 20.94
N ILE A 513 -13.06 20.97 21.50
CA ILE A 513 -12.96 21.22 22.96
C ILE A 513 -14.07 22.18 23.34
N LEU A 514 -14.89 21.79 24.33
CA LEU A 514 -15.94 22.63 24.88
C LEU A 514 -15.54 23.15 26.25
N GLN A 515 -15.82 24.42 26.48
CA GLN A 515 -15.57 25.15 27.72
C GLN A 515 -16.86 25.77 28.24
N LYS A 516 -17.03 25.81 29.58
CA LYS A 516 -18.17 26.48 30.22
C LYS A 516 -18.07 28.00 30.18
#